data_7394670d995b766cc227006d2f0e757e
#
_entry.id   7394670d995b766cc227006d2f0e757e
#
_cell.length_a   1.000
_cell.length_b   1.000
_cell.length_c   1.000
_cell.angle_alpha   90.00
_cell.angle_beta   90.00
_cell.angle_gamma   90.00
#
_symmetry.space_group_name_H-M   'P 1'
#
loop_
_entity.id
_entity.type
_entity.pdbx_description
1 polymer ?
#
loop_
_entity_poly.entity_id
_entity_poly.type
_entity_poly.pdbx_seq_one_letter_code
_entity_poly.pdbx_strand_id
1 'polypeptide(L)'
;RINKALPTLKKALSIAKKVIVMSHLGRPQEGKFEKRYSLEPIAKYLGEKLDLTVSVCSSFSEVSDMVGKLILLENVRFNQGEKSNCEKLSKKYASLCDIFVMDAFATAHREQASTQGVARHASKACIGPLLQKEIESLNKCFDNPERPVSAIVGGSKVSSKLRVLEHLSQRVDYLI
;
A
#
# COMPACT_ATOMS: atom_id res chain seq x y z
N ARG A 1 -5.22 -10.86 1.01
CA ARG A 1 -4.38 -9.66 1.21
C ARG A 1 -4.80 -8.89 2.46
N ILE A 2 -6.09 -8.59 2.65
CA ILE A 2 -6.58 -7.84 3.82
C ILE A 2 -6.12 -8.50 5.12
N ASN A 3 -6.27 -9.82 5.27
CA ASN A 3 -5.86 -10.54 6.48
C ASN A 3 -4.37 -10.39 6.82
N LYS A 4 -3.51 -10.20 5.83
CA LYS A 4 -2.08 -9.94 6.04
C LYS A 4 -1.80 -8.55 6.61
N ALA A 5 -2.69 -7.58 6.38
CA ALA A 5 -2.58 -6.23 6.93
C ALA A 5 -3.15 -6.10 8.36
N LEU A 6 -3.95 -7.07 8.82
CA LEU A 6 -4.57 -7.01 10.15
C LEU A 6 -3.56 -6.84 11.31
N PRO A 7 -2.40 -7.52 11.32
CA PRO A 7 -1.41 -7.31 12.39
C PRO A 7 -0.91 -5.86 12.46
N THR A 8 -0.63 -5.25 11.30
CA THR A 8 -0.23 -3.84 11.21
C THR A 8 -1.32 -2.91 11.70
N LEU A 9 -2.58 -3.15 11.29
CA LEU A 9 -3.72 -2.36 11.73
C LEU A 9 -3.94 -2.47 13.23
N LYS A 10 -3.86 -3.68 13.81
CA LYS A 10 -3.96 -3.88 15.26
C LYS A 10 -2.86 -3.14 16.01
N LYS A 11 -1.62 -3.19 15.52
CA LYS A 11 -0.50 -2.45 16.11
C LYS A 11 -0.73 -0.95 16.02
N ALA A 12 -1.14 -0.42 14.87
CA ALA A 12 -1.45 1.01 14.71
C ALA A 12 -2.58 1.44 15.65
N LEU A 13 -3.66 0.65 15.73
CA LEU A 13 -4.79 0.91 16.62
C LEU A 13 -4.42 0.89 18.11
N SER A 14 -3.40 0.15 18.52
CA SER A 14 -2.97 0.11 19.93
C SER A 14 -2.20 1.35 20.35
N ILE A 15 -1.54 2.06 19.42
CA ILE A 15 -0.65 3.18 19.71
C ILE A 15 -1.18 4.55 19.24
N ALA A 16 -1.97 4.58 18.18
CA ALA A 16 -2.48 5.83 17.61
C ALA A 16 -3.86 6.18 18.15
N LYS A 17 -4.14 7.48 18.25
CA LYS A 17 -5.48 7.99 18.59
C LYS A 17 -6.48 7.72 17.45
N LYS A 18 -6.04 7.90 16.21
CA LYS A 18 -6.84 7.70 14.99
C LYS A 18 -5.95 7.03 13.94
N VAL A 19 -6.49 6.05 13.25
CA VAL A 19 -5.82 5.35 12.13
C VAL A 19 -6.61 5.61 10.86
N ILE A 20 -5.94 6.12 9.85
CA ILE A 20 -6.52 6.38 8.53
C ILE A 20 -5.90 5.39 7.55
N VAL A 21 -6.73 4.60 6.90
CA VAL A 21 -6.28 3.59 5.92
C VAL A 21 -6.56 4.09 4.52
N MET A 22 -5.54 4.06 3.68
CA MET A 22 -5.62 4.28 2.25
C MET A 22 -5.51 2.96 1.50
N SER A 23 -6.40 2.70 0.57
CA SER A 23 -6.36 1.51 -0.26
C SER A 23 -7.02 1.74 -1.61
N HIS A 24 -6.88 0.77 -2.52
CA HIS A 24 -7.53 0.82 -3.82
C HIS A 24 -8.16 -0.51 -4.21
N LEU A 25 -9.20 -0.44 -5.02
CA LEU A 25 -9.87 -1.58 -5.64
C LEU A 25 -10.05 -1.32 -7.15
N GLY A 26 -9.69 -2.29 -7.96
CA GLY A 26 -9.88 -2.23 -9.40
C GLY A 26 -9.08 -1.13 -10.10
N ARG A 27 -9.59 -0.66 -11.23
CA ARG A 27 -8.98 0.38 -12.07
C ARG A 27 -10.03 1.41 -12.53
N PRO A 28 -10.62 2.16 -11.60
CA PRO A 28 -11.61 3.18 -11.97
C PRO A 28 -10.96 4.32 -12.77
N GLN A 29 -11.82 5.12 -13.39
CA GLN A 29 -11.43 6.41 -13.95
C GLN A 29 -11.27 7.42 -12.82
N GLU A 30 -10.16 8.17 -12.82
CA GLU A 30 -9.97 9.27 -11.87
C GLU A 30 -11.06 10.34 -12.03
N GLY A 31 -11.51 10.90 -10.92
CA GLY A 31 -12.58 11.90 -10.87
C GLY A 31 -14.00 11.33 -10.97
N LYS A 32 -14.16 10.01 -11.11
CA LYS A 32 -15.48 9.36 -11.18
C LYS A 32 -15.65 8.33 -10.08
N PHE A 33 -16.71 8.48 -9.30
CA PHE A 33 -17.13 7.47 -8.36
C PHE A 33 -17.87 6.34 -9.11
N GLU A 34 -17.46 5.10 -8.88
CA GLU A 34 -18.14 3.89 -9.37
C GLU A 34 -18.36 2.94 -8.18
N LYS A 35 -19.63 2.69 -7.84
CA LYS A 35 -20.02 1.86 -6.69
C LYS A 35 -19.33 0.49 -6.65
N ARG A 36 -19.08 -0.13 -7.80
CA ARG A 36 -18.39 -1.45 -7.91
C ARG A 36 -16.94 -1.41 -7.42
N TYR A 37 -16.33 -0.24 -7.32
CA TYR A 37 -14.98 -0.02 -6.82
C TYR A 37 -14.94 0.67 -5.46
N SER A 38 -16.10 0.86 -4.80
CA SER A 38 -16.16 1.39 -3.45
C SER A 38 -15.50 0.44 -2.45
N LEU A 39 -14.87 1.01 -1.43
CA LEU A 39 -14.27 0.26 -0.34
C LEU A 39 -15.23 -0.05 0.82
N GLU A 40 -16.51 0.28 0.72
CA GLU A 40 -17.52 -0.08 1.73
C GLU A 40 -17.52 -1.56 2.11
N PRO A 41 -17.46 -2.54 1.17
CA PRO A 41 -17.39 -3.95 1.55
C PRO A 41 -16.12 -4.31 2.33
N ILE A 42 -15.01 -3.58 2.07
CA ILE A 42 -13.75 -3.75 2.78
C ILE A 42 -13.86 -3.17 4.19
N ALA A 43 -14.50 -2.01 4.36
CA ALA A 43 -14.75 -1.43 5.67
C ALA A 43 -15.57 -2.36 6.55
N LYS A 44 -16.65 -2.93 6.03
CA LYS A 44 -17.47 -3.94 6.72
C LYS A 44 -16.62 -5.14 7.17
N TYR A 45 -15.85 -5.72 6.24
CA TYR A 45 -14.99 -6.85 6.55
C TYR A 45 -13.94 -6.52 7.63
N LEU A 46 -13.32 -5.35 7.55
CA LEU A 46 -12.36 -4.90 8.57
C LEU A 46 -13.03 -4.72 9.93
N GLY A 47 -14.24 -4.16 9.95
CA GLY A 47 -15.03 -4.00 11.17
C GLY A 47 -15.28 -5.34 11.87
N GLU A 48 -15.74 -6.35 11.11
CA GLU A 48 -15.95 -7.72 11.62
C GLU A 48 -14.65 -8.36 12.15
N LYS A 49 -13.50 -8.15 11.49
CA LYS A 49 -12.21 -8.74 11.88
C LYS A 49 -11.51 -8.04 13.03
N LEU A 50 -11.80 -6.76 13.24
CA LEU A 50 -11.16 -5.94 14.28
C LEU A 50 -12.11 -5.63 15.46
N ASP A 51 -13.36 -6.08 15.37
CA ASP A 51 -14.42 -5.84 16.36
C ASP A 51 -14.58 -4.34 16.68
N LEU A 52 -14.70 -3.54 15.61
CA LEU A 52 -14.91 -2.10 15.71
C LEU A 52 -15.64 -1.54 14.49
N THR A 53 -16.22 -0.35 14.64
CA THR A 53 -16.82 0.36 13.52
C THR A 53 -15.74 0.99 12.63
N VAL A 54 -15.81 0.69 11.32
CA VAL A 54 -14.96 1.29 10.30
C VAL A 54 -15.81 2.15 9.39
N SER A 55 -15.55 3.44 9.38
CA SER A 55 -16.26 4.39 8.53
C SER A 55 -15.49 4.61 7.24
N VAL A 56 -16.21 4.67 6.10
CA VAL A 56 -15.62 5.09 4.82
C VAL A 56 -15.76 6.59 4.67
N CYS A 57 -14.69 7.26 4.31
CA CYS A 57 -14.62 8.70 4.12
C CYS A 57 -14.27 9.06 2.68
N SER A 58 -15.13 9.81 2.02
CA SER A 58 -14.94 10.27 0.64
C SER A 58 -14.34 11.69 0.55
N SER A 59 -14.37 12.45 1.64
CA SER A 59 -13.93 13.84 1.70
C SER A 59 -12.77 14.02 2.66
N PHE A 60 -11.68 14.62 2.21
CA PHE A 60 -10.53 14.94 3.07
C PHE A 60 -10.86 15.90 4.21
N SER A 61 -11.81 16.84 3.99
CA SER A 61 -12.20 17.81 5.00
C SER A 61 -13.00 17.20 6.15
N GLU A 62 -13.63 16.07 5.93
CA GLU A 62 -14.47 15.41 6.94
C GLU A 62 -13.70 14.44 7.84
N VAL A 63 -12.48 14.06 7.45
CA VAL A 63 -11.68 13.05 8.18
C VAL A 63 -11.42 13.45 9.63
N SER A 64 -11.18 14.74 9.89
CA SER A 64 -10.95 15.24 11.26
C SER A 64 -12.16 15.06 12.15
N ASP A 65 -13.36 15.30 11.61
CA ASP A 65 -14.62 15.35 12.34
C ASP A 65 -15.27 13.97 12.48
N MET A 66 -14.79 13.00 11.70
CA MET A 66 -15.30 11.63 11.78
C MET A 66 -15.04 11.00 13.14
N VAL A 67 -16.09 10.45 13.71
CA VAL A 67 -16.02 9.63 14.93
C VAL A 67 -15.52 8.24 14.58
N GLY A 68 -14.65 7.71 15.44
CA GLY A 68 -14.09 6.37 15.29
C GLY A 68 -12.57 6.35 15.26
N LYS A 69 -12.02 5.24 15.66
CA LYS A 69 -10.56 5.05 15.75
C LYS A 69 -9.95 4.60 14.42
N LEU A 70 -10.75 3.99 13.55
CA LEU A 70 -10.34 3.52 12.23
C LEU A 70 -11.22 4.12 11.15
N ILE A 71 -10.60 4.87 10.24
CA ILE A 71 -11.25 5.46 9.07
C ILE A 71 -10.62 4.86 7.83
N LEU A 72 -11.43 4.39 6.90
CA LEU A 72 -10.99 3.97 5.58
C LEU A 72 -11.30 5.10 4.59
N LEU A 73 -10.28 5.70 3.97
CA LEU A 73 -10.55 6.61 2.86
C LEU A 73 -11.18 5.83 1.71
N GLU A 74 -12.13 6.43 1.04
CA GLU A 74 -12.69 5.84 -0.18
C GLU A 74 -11.56 5.65 -1.21
N ASN A 75 -11.75 4.69 -2.09
CA ASN A 75 -10.78 4.25 -3.08
C ASN A 75 -9.91 5.40 -3.60
N VAL A 76 -8.63 5.39 -3.25
CA VAL A 76 -7.69 6.47 -3.60
C VAL A 76 -7.61 6.71 -5.11
N ARG A 77 -7.94 5.70 -5.92
CA ARG A 77 -7.95 5.79 -7.38
C ARG A 77 -9.12 6.58 -7.96
N PHE A 78 -10.09 6.98 -7.15
CA PHE A 78 -11.08 7.97 -7.56
C PHE A 78 -10.53 9.39 -7.56
N ASN A 79 -9.46 9.65 -6.81
CA ASN A 79 -8.90 10.99 -6.74
C ASN A 79 -8.14 11.36 -8.01
N GLN A 80 -8.47 12.51 -8.57
CA GLN A 80 -7.76 13.05 -9.72
C GLN A 80 -6.31 13.39 -9.34
N GLY A 81 -5.36 12.88 -10.12
CA GLY A 81 -3.94 13.05 -9.86
C GLY A 81 -3.29 11.93 -9.04
N GLU A 82 -4.02 10.88 -8.70
CA GLU A 82 -3.46 9.72 -7.98
C GLU A 82 -2.34 9.06 -8.79
N LYS A 83 -2.61 8.72 -10.05
CA LYS A 83 -1.64 8.02 -10.91
C LYS A 83 -0.49 8.91 -11.37
N SER A 84 -0.73 10.21 -11.52
CA SER A 84 0.29 11.16 -11.95
C SER A 84 1.16 11.66 -10.79
N ASN A 85 0.97 11.12 -9.59
CA ASN A 85 1.70 11.54 -8.39
C ASN A 85 1.57 13.06 -8.12
N CYS A 86 0.35 13.60 -8.28
CA CYS A 86 0.08 15.02 -8.15
C CYS A 86 0.49 15.53 -6.76
N GLU A 87 1.37 16.53 -6.74
CA GLU A 87 1.91 17.10 -5.50
C GLU A 87 0.81 17.64 -4.58
N LYS A 88 -0.19 18.32 -5.14
CA LYS A 88 -1.32 18.88 -4.37
C LYS A 88 -2.11 17.77 -3.66
N LEU A 89 -2.34 16.64 -4.34
CA LEU A 89 -3.03 15.48 -3.74
C LEU A 89 -2.14 14.81 -2.69
N SER A 90 -0.85 14.65 -2.98
CA SER A 90 0.13 14.09 -2.04
C SER A 90 0.21 14.86 -0.74
N LYS A 91 0.24 16.20 -0.81
CA LYS A 91 0.19 17.09 0.35
C LYS A 91 -1.11 16.95 1.14
N LYS A 92 -2.24 16.77 0.45
CA LYS A 92 -3.53 16.50 1.13
C LYS A 92 -3.49 15.18 1.90
N TYR A 93 -2.96 14.11 1.33
CA TYR A 93 -2.79 12.85 2.06
C TYR A 93 -1.85 13.02 3.26
N ALA A 94 -0.73 13.70 3.08
CA ALA A 94 0.25 13.92 4.15
C ALA A 94 -0.32 14.74 5.31
N SER A 95 -1.20 15.73 5.03
CA SER A 95 -1.83 16.54 6.08
C SER A 95 -2.83 15.79 6.96
N LEU A 96 -3.20 14.56 6.60
CA LEU A 96 -4.13 13.74 7.38
C LEU A 96 -3.44 12.98 8.53
N CYS A 97 -2.11 12.97 8.60
CA CYS A 97 -1.40 12.14 9.56
C CYS A 97 -0.11 12.78 10.08
N ASP A 98 0.26 12.43 11.30
CA ASP A 98 1.58 12.74 11.88
C ASP A 98 2.66 11.76 11.37
N ILE A 99 2.25 10.51 11.09
CA ILE A 99 3.14 9.44 10.62
C ILE A 99 2.45 8.72 9.47
N PHE A 100 3.11 8.68 8.33
CA PHE A 100 2.73 7.83 7.20
C PHE A 100 3.42 6.47 7.29
N VAL A 101 2.64 5.40 7.16
CA VAL A 101 3.16 4.02 7.17
C VAL A 101 2.88 3.36 5.83
N MET A 102 3.92 3.06 5.07
CA MET A 102 3.82 2.26 3.85
C MET A 102 3.88 0.78 4.19
N ASP A 103 2.79 0.04 3.95
CA ASP A 103 2.70 -1.39 4.28
C ASP A 103 2.11 -2.23 3.14
N ALA A 104 2.32 -1.79 1.91
CA ALA A 104 1.80 -2.44 0.71
C ALA A 104 2.90 -2.71 -0.32
N PHE A 105 3.66 -3.80 -0.16
CA PHE A 105 4.77 -4.18 -1.03
C PHE A 105 4.39 -4.17 -2.53
N ALA A 106 3.22 -4.73 -2.88
CA ALA A 106 2.78 -4.82 -4.27
C ALA A 106 2.56 -3.47 -4.99
N THR A 107 2.54 -2.36 -4.25
CA THR A 107 2.41 -1.00 -4.78
C THR A 107 3.60 -0.10 -4.46
N ALA A 108 4.57 -0.57 -3.67
CA ALA A 108 5.71 0.23 -3.22
C ALA A 108 6.58 0.75 -4.39
N HIS A 109 6.60 0.03 -5.51
CA HIS A 109 7.32 0.42 -6.73
C HIS A 109 6.62 1.50 -7.56
N ARG A 110 5.42 1.96 -7.18
CA ARG A 110 4.63 2.90 -7.97
C ARG A 110 4.85 4.32 -7.49
N GLU A 111 5.17 5.21 -8.41
CA GLU A 111 5.19 6.66 -8.16
C GLU A 111 3.76 7.21 -8.25
N GLN A 112 3.00 7.08 -7.16
CA GLN A 112 1.62 7.56 -7.07
C GLN A 112 1.45 8.44 -5.83
N ALA A 113 0.40 9.28 -5.81
CA ALA A 113 0.18 10.23 -4.73
C ALA A 113 0.00 9.56 -3.37
N SER A 114 -0.72 8.41 -3.31
CA SER A 114 -0.97 7.64 -2.09
C SER A 114 0.20 6.73 -1.66
N THR A 115 1.27 6.66 -2.43
CA THR A 115 2.46 5.83 -2.14
C THR A 115 3.70 6.71 -1.95
N GLN A 116 4.37 7.08 -3.03
CA GLN A 116 5.59 7.87 -2.99
C GLN A 116 5.32 9.34 -2.63
N GLY A 117 4.27 9.93 -3.22
CA GLY A 117 3.98 11.35 -3.03
C GLY A 117 3.69 11.69 -1.57
N VAL A 118 2.79 10.95 -0.92
CA VAL A 118 2.49 11.15 0.50
C VAL A 118 3.73 10.99 1.38
N ALA A 119 4.58 9.99 1.10
CA ALA A 119 5.79 9.75 1.86
C ALA A 119 6.79 10.91 1.80
N ARG A 120 6.86 11.61 0.66
CA ARG A 120 7.73 12.80 0.48
C ARG A 120 7.26 14.01 1.27
N HIS A 121 5.96 14.13 1.53
CA HIS A 121 5.38 15.30 2.19
C HIS A 121 4.95 15.06 3.63
N ALA A 122 4.90 13.81 4.08
CA ALA A 122 4.61 13.48 5.46
C ALA A 122 5.73 13.93 6.41
N SER A 123 5.38 14.40 7.60
CA SER A 123 6.35 14.80 8.64
C SER A 123 7.26 13.64 9.03
N LYS A 124 6.70 12.43 9.08
CA LYS A 124 7.43 11.17 9.30
C LYS A 124 6.87 10.12 8.37
N ALA A 125 7.75 9.38 7.71
CA ALA A 125 7.38 8.23 6.90
C ALA A 125 8.19 7.01 7.31
N CYS A 126 7.54 5.86 7.38
CA CYS A 126 8.18 4.59 7.69
C CYS A 126 7.52 3.44 6.93
N ILE A 127 8.17 2.29 6.92
CA ILE A 127 7.60 1.05 6.43
C ILE A 127 6.86 0.33 7.55
N GLY A 128 5.78 -0.36 7.20
CA GLY A 128 5.05 -1.21 8.13
C GLY A 128 5.63 -2.62 8.20
N PRO A 129 5.21 -3.41 9.21
CA PRO A 129 5.72 -4.76 9.45
C PRO A 129 5.54 -5.74 8.28
N LEU A 130 4.47 -5.58 7.49
CA LEU A 130 4.24 -6.44 6.33
C LEU A 130 5.24 -6.15 5.22
N LEU A 131 5.45 -4.87 4.90
CA LEU A 131 6.44 -4.44 3.90
C LEU A 131 7.86 -4.80 4.35
N GLN A 132 8.18 -4.59 5.62
CA GLN A 132 9.48 -4.96 6.19
C GLN A 132 9.75 -6.46 6.00
N LYS A 133 8.79 -7.33 6.35
CA LYS A 133 8.93 -8.78 6.21
C LYS A 133 9.15 -9.23 4.75
N GLU A 134 8.46 -8.58 3.81
CA GLU A 134 8.63 -8.87 2.37
C GLU A 134 10.06 -8.47 1.90
N ILE A 135 10.56 -7.31 2.33
CA ILE A 135 11.92 -6.84 2.03
C ILE A 135 12.96 -7.80 2.65
N GLU A 136 12.82 -8.13 3.93
CA GLU A 136 13.72 -9.06 4.61
C GLU A 136 13.74 -10.44 3.95
N SER A 137 12.59 -10.93 3.49
CA SER A 137 12.49 -12.20 2.77
C SER A 137 13.22 -12.16 1.44
N LEU A 138 13.11 -11.04 0.71
CA LEU A 138 13.87 -10.85 -0.55
C LEU A 138 15.37 -10.74 -0.29
N ASN A 139 15.78 -9.98 0.71
CA ASN A 139 17.20 -9.83 1.05
C ASN A 139 17.84 -11.19 1.40
N LYS A 140 17.14 -12.04 2.13
CA LYS A 140 17.62 -13.41 2.42
C LYS A 140 17.85 -14.24 1.16
N CYS A 141 17.08 -14.00 0.09
CA CYS A 141 17.27 -14.69 -1.18
C CYS A 141 18.49 -14.18 -1.96
N PHE A 142 19.01 -12.98 -1.65
CA PHE A 142 20.09 -12.34 -2.42
C PHE A 142 21.40 -12.15 -1.62
N ASP A 143 21.35 -12.02 -0.30
CA ASP A 143 22.49 -11.60 0.54
C ASP A 143 23.25 -12.75 1.21
N ASN A 144 23.09 -13.95 0.84
CA ASN A 144 23.76 -15.22 1.24
C ASN A 144 22.74 -16.36 1.22
N PRO A 145 22.20 -16.69 0.07
CA PRO A 145 21.22 -17.76 0.00
C PRO A 145 21.88 -19.13 0.22
N GLU A 146 21.14 -20.04 0.84
CA GLU A 146 21.50 -21.45 0.81
C GLU A 146 21.48 -21.95 -0.65
N ARG A 147 22.55 -22.60 -1.09
CA ARG A 147 22.67 -23.09 -2.46
C ARG A 147 22.24 -24.58 -2.55
N PRO A 148 21.66 -25.01 -3.69
CA PRO A 148 21.49 -24.24 -4.95
C PRO A 148 20.27 -23.30 -4.94
N VAL A 149 20.42 -22.14 -5.57
CA VAL A 149 19.35 -21.13 -5.77
C VAL A 149 18.79 -21.24 -7.18
N SER A 150 17.48 -21.38 -7.27
CA SER A 150 16.76 -21.37 -8.55
C SER A 150 15.86 -20.15 -8.67
N ALA A 151 15.93 -19.44 -9.78
CA ALA A 151 14.98 -18.38 -10.11
C ALA A 151 14.11 -18.79 -11.29
N ILE A 152 12.79 -18.62 -11.12
CA ILE A 152 11.80 -18.86 -12.17
C ILE A 152 11.23 -17.52 -12.60
N VAL A 153 11.41 -17.14 -13.87
CA VAL A 153 10.96 -15.87 -14.43
C VAL A 153 9.98 -16.12 -15.57
N GLY A 154 8.69 -15.88 -15.31
CA GLY A 154 7.62 -16.04 -16.28
C GLY A 154 6.94 -14.75 -16.69
N GLY A 155 6.17 -14.78 -17.78
CA GLY A 155 5.29 -13.71 -18.24
C GLY A 155 5.48 -13.32 -19.70
N SER A 156 4.49 -12.59 -20.25
CA SER A 156 4.34 -12.33 -21.68
C SER A 156 5.29 -11.27 -22.28
N LYS A 157 5.94 -10.43 -21.46
CA LYS A 157 6.80 -9.33 -21.95
C LYS A 157 8.23 -9.52 -21.45
N VAL A 158 8.99 -10.39 -22.08
CA VAL A 158 10.39 -10.68 -21.73
C VAL A 158 11.26 -9.41 -21.81
N SER A 159 11.05 -8.57 -22.83
CA SER A 159 11.82 -7.34 -23.03
C SER A 159 11.79 -6.39 -21.82
N SER A 160 10.69 -6.33 -21.08
CA SER A 160 10.59 -5.51 -19.86
C SER A 160 11.32 -6.09 -18.65
N LYS A 161 11.85 -7.32 -18.76
CA LYS A 161 12.50 -8.07 -17.67
C LYS A 161 13.98 -8.35 -17.93
N LEU A 162 14.52 -7.93 -19.07
CA LEU A 162 15.91 -8.23 -19.46
C LEU A 162 16.91 -7.85 -18.37
N ARG A 163 16.79 -6.67 -17.78
CA ARG A 163 17.66 -6.23 -16.66
C ARG A 163 17.55 -7.12 -15.43
N VAL A 164 16.33 -7.58 -15.13
CA VAL A 164 16.11 -8.50 -13.99
C VAL A 164 16.72 -9.86 -14.29
N LEU A 165 16.54 -10.38 -15.50
CA LEU A 165 17.15 -11.64 -15.95
C LEU A 165 18.67 -11.58 -15.91
N GLU A 166 19.27 -10.50 -16.41
CA GLU A 166 20.71 -10.26 -16.36
C GLU A 166 21.25 -10.26 -14.91
N HIS A 167 20.57 -9.56 -14.00
CA HIS A 167 20.94 -9.54 -12.59
C HIS A 167 20.78 -10.90 -11.91
N LEU A 168 19.73 -11.64 -12.22
CA LEU A 168 19.48 -12.96 -11.66
C LEU A 168 20.49 -13.99 -12.18
N SER A 169 20.83 -13.96 -13.48
CA SER A 169 21.79 -14.91 -14.08
C SER A 169 23.16 -14.90 -13.41
N GLN A 170 23.55 -13.77 -12.81
CA GLN A 170 24.81 -13.63 -12.08
C GLN A 170 24.74 -14.09 -10.61
N ARG A 171 23.55 -14.38 -10.08
CA ARG A 171 23.33 -14.60 -8.64
C ARG A 171 22.71 -15.94 -8.31
N VAL A 172 22.12 -16.62 -9.28
CA VAL A 172 21.44 -17.91 -9.07
C VAL A 172 22.18 -19.05 -9.77
N ASP A 173 21.98 -20.27 -9.30
CA ASP A 173 22.56 -21.46 -9.90
C ASP A 173 21.71 -21.95 -11.08
N TYR A 174 20.41 -21.73 -11.03
CA TYR A 174 19.47 -22.10 -12.09
C TYR A 174 18.52 -20.94 -12.40
N LEU A 175 18.44 -20.55 -13.67
CA LEU A 175 17.48 -19.57 -14.17
C LEU A 175 16.54 -20.26 -15.16
N ILE A 176 15.22 -20.24 -14.87
CA ILE A 176 14.15 -20.90 -15.64
C ILE A 176 13.15 -19.87 -16.15
#